data_3539e180681e559b9c416ed27be0b43b
#
_entry.id   3539e180681e559b9c416ed27be0b43b
#
_cell.length_a   1.000
_cell.length_b   1.000
_cell.length_c   1.000
_cell.angle_alpha   90.00
_cell.angle_beta   90.00
_cell.angle_gamma   90.00
#
_symmetry.space_group_name_H-M   'P 1'
#
loop_
_entity.id
_entity.type
_entity.pdbx_description
1 polymer ?
#
loop_
_entity_poly.entity_id
_entity_poly.type
_entity_poly.pdbx_seq_one_letter_code
_entity_poly.pdbx_strand_id
1 'polypeptide(L)'
;RDAQESRGLGDVYKRQILTNKYAEGLPGKRYYGGCVYVDEVENIAIERACKLFGAKYANVQPHSGAQANLAVYFALLDLGDTVMGMDLSQGGHLTHGSPVNMSGKNYNFVSYGVNADGVIDYAELEKQVKKVRPKLIVAGASAYPRAIDFEKIAEIAHGYGAYLMVDMAHIAGLVAGGYHQSPVPYADVVTTTTHKTLRGPRGGLILTNNPILAKRINSAVFPGTQGGPLEHVIAAKAVCFGEALKPEFKEYARKIVENAQALAAELQARGVKLVSGGTDNHLMLLDLRDEECTGKELEARLDLSLIHISEPTRLLSIS
;
A
#
# COMPACT_ATOMS: atom_id res chain seq x y z
N ARG A 1 15.96 32.64 -20.38
CA ARG A 1 15.10 32.21 -21.52
C ARG A 1 14.90 30.72 -21.51
N ASP A 2 15.96 29.92 -21.34
CA ASP A 2 15.91 28.45 -21.44
C ASP A 2 15.10 27.75 -20.34
N ALA A 3 14.98 28.34 -19.16
CA ALA A 3 14.19 27.79 -18.08
C ALA A 3 12.66 27.95 -18.30
N GLN A 4 12.26 28.78 -19.26
CA GLN A 4 10.84 29.02 -19.57
C GLN A 4 10.35 28.17 -20.76
N GLU A 5 11.24 27.81 -21.66
CA GLU A 5 10.92 27.01 -22.86
C GLU A 5 10.95 25.51 -22.63
N SER A 6 11.63 25.01 -21.61
CA SER A 6 11.65 23.58 -21.23
C SER A 6 10.47 23.15 -20.36
N ARG A 7 9.50 24.03 -20.15
CA ARG A 7 8.29 23.75 -19.36
C ARG A 7 7.28 22.96 -20.17
N GLY A 8 7.56 21.68 -20.39
CA GLY A 8 6.56 20.75 -20.88
C GLY A 8 5.44 20.51 -19.84
N LEU A 9 4.35 19.87 -20.25
CA LEU A 9 3.22 19.52 -19.37
C LEU A 9 3.67 18.86 -18.05
N GLY A 10 4.77 18.11 -18.05
CA GLY A 10 5.36 17.54 -16.84
C GLY A 10 5.84 18.60 -15.85
N ASP A 11 6.30 19.74 -16.32
CA ASP A 11 6.75 20.84 -15.48
C ASP A 11 5.59 21.66 -14.90
N VAL A 12 4.50 21.82 -15.64
CA VAL A 12 3.29 22.51 -15.17
C VAL A 12 2.65 21.76 -14.00
N TYR A 13 2.68 20.42 -14.04
CA TYR A 13 2.11 19.58 -12.98
C TYR A 13 3.08 19.19 -11.87
N LYS A 14 4.40 19.20 -12.11
CA LYS A 14 5.42 18.79 -11.16
C LYS A 14 6.24 19.94 -10.56
N ARG A 15 6.36 21.06 -11.26
CA ARG A 15 7.11 22.24 -10.77
C ARG A 15 6.20 23.17 -10.00
N GLN A 16 5.76 22.74 -8.89
CA GLN A 16 5.25 23.68 -7.90
C GLN A 16 6.42 24.28 -7.11
N ILE A 17 6.22 25.40 -6.48
CA ILE A 17 7.21 26.11 -5.63
C ILE A 17 7.90 25.13 -4.67
N LEU A 18 7.14 24.17 -4.14
CA LEU A 18 7.63 23.16 -3.21
C LEU A 18 8.64 22.17 -3.81
N THR A 19 8.66 21.96 -5.14
CA THR A 19 9.65 21.09 -5.80
C THR A 19 11.05 21.67 -5.75
N ASN A 20 11.19 22.99 -5.82
CA ASN A 20 12.50 23.65 -5.91
C ASN A 20 13.24 23.73 -4.57
N LYS A 21 12.54 23.50 -3.46
CA LYS A 21 13.16 23.59 -2.13
C LYS A 21 13.79 22.27 -1.72
N TYR A 22 15.09 22.26 -1.53
CA TYR A 22 15.78 21.16 -0.85
C TYR A 22 15.40 21.13 0.62
N ALA A 23 14.83 20.00 1.07
CA ALA A 23 14.33 19.83 2.43
C ALA A 23 14.79 18.49 3.06
N GLU A 24 16.02 18.09 2.78
CA GLU A 24 16.62 16.89 3.37
C GLU A 24 16.57 16.94 4.90
N GLY A 25 16.23 15.83 5.50
CA GLY A 25 15.96 15.69 6.92
C GLY A 25 14.46 15.59 7.23
N LEU A 26 14.07 15.95 8.43
CA LEU A 26 12.70 15.89 8.93
C LEU A 26 12.25 17.28 9.40
N PRO A 27 10.96 17.55 9.58
CA PRO A 27 10.47 18.81 10.14
C PRO A 27 11.21 19.19 11.43
N GLY A 28 11.69 20.43 11.48
CA GLY A 28 12.50 20.96 12.59
C GLY A 28 13.94 20.44 12.67
N LYS A 29 14.34 19.52 11.76
CA LYS A 29 15.69 18.91 11.72
C LYS A 29 16.17 18.80 10.27
N ARG A 30 16.11 19.89 9.53
CA ARG A 30 16.56 19.97 8.14
C ARG A 30 18.05 20.24 8.04
N TYR A 31 18.66 19.75 6.98
CA TYR A 31 20.06 20.04 6.65
C TYR A 31 20.25 21.43 6.03
N TYR A 32 19.18 22.05 5.53
CA TYR A 32 19.20 23.34 4.86
C TYR A 32 18.29 24.35 5.55
N GLY A 33 18.65 25.63 5.51
CA GLY A 33 17.83 26.73 6.00
C GLY A 33 16.60 26.99 5.11
N GLY A 34 15.67 27.80 5.60
CA GLY A 34 14.50 28.25 4.84
C GLY A 34 13.40 27.18 4.66
N CYS A 35 13.32 26.20 5.56
CA CYS A 35 12.38 25.09 5.47
C CYS A 35 11.10 25.27 6.32
N VAL A 36 10.87 26.45 6.92
CA VAL A 36 9.77 26.67 7.85
C VAL A 36 8.41 26.29 7.24
N TYR A 37 8.11 26.75 6.02
CA TYR A 37 6.84 26.48 5.36
C TYR A 37 6.73 25.03 4.85
N VAL A 38 7.84 24.41 4.44
CA VAL A 38 7.86 22.98 4.10
C VAL A 38 7.60 22.13 5.33
N ASP A 39 8.15 22.54 6.48
CA ASP A 39 7.90 21.87 7.76
C ASP A 39 6.42 21.92 8.14
N GLU A 40 5.76 23.05 7.94
CA GLU A 40 4.31 23.18 8.15
C GLU A 40 3.52 22.21 7.25
N VAL A 41 3.86 22.17 5.95
CA VAL A 41 3.20 21.27 4.99
C VAL A 41 3.38 19.80 5.38
N GLU A 42 4.61 19.40 5.70
CA GLU A 42 4.89 18.02 6.08
C GLU A 42 4.23 17.65 7.41
N ASN A 43 4.24 18.54 8.39
CA ASN A 43 3.54 18.34 9.67
C ASN A 43 2.03 18.16 9.48
N ILE A 44 1.39 18.96 8.62
CA ILE A 44 -0.04 18.78 8.28
C ILE A 44 -0.29 17.39 7.70
N ALA A 45 0.59 16.92 6.81
CA ALA A 45 0.47 15.57 6.23
C ALA A 45 0.61 14.48 7.31
N ILE A 46 1.60 14.62 8.20
CA ILE A 46 1.83 13.68 9.31
C ILE A 46 0.63 13.64 10.26
N GLU A 47 0.15 14.79 10.71
CA GLU A 47 -0.99 14.90 11.63
C GLU A 47 -2.25 14.28 11.04
N ARG A 48 -2.54 14.60 9.77
CA ARG A 48 -3.71 14.05 9.08
C ARG A 48 -3.59 12.54 8.86
N ALA A 49 -2.41 12.02 8.50
CA ALA A 49 -2.17 10.59 8.40
C ALA A 49 -2.38 9.87 9.73
N CYS A 50 -1.81 10.41 10.81
CA CYS A 50 -2.00 9.88 12.16
C CYS A 50 -3.48 9.87 12.57
N LYS A 51 -4.19 10.96 12.34
CA LYS A 51 -5.63 11.07 12.65
C LYS A 51 -6.48 10.11 11.81
N LEU A 52 -6.18 9.98 10.52
CA LEU A 52 -6.94 9.17 9.58
C LEU A 52 -6.87 7.68 9.93
N PHE A 53 -5.70 7.20 10.29
CA PHE A 53 -5.46 5.77 10.54
C PHE A 53 -5.37 5.40 12.02
N GLY A 54 -5.45 6.37 12.93
CA GLY A 54 -5.32 6.13 14.38
C GLY A 54 -3.90 5.75 14.81
N ALA A 55 -2.87 6.18 14.07
CA ALA A 55 -1.48 5.92 14.38
C ALA A 55 -0.86 7.03 15.24
N LYS A 56 0.16 6.69 16.05
CA LYS A 56 0.91 7.67 16.84
C LYS A 56 2.02 8.36 16.04
N TYR A 57 2.58 7.68 15.06
CA TYR A 57 3.70 8.17 14.25
C TYR A 57 3.46 7.85 12.78
N ALA A 58 3.81 8.79 11.92
CA ALA A 58 3.75 8.64 10.48
C ALA A 58 5.02 9.19 9.84
N ASN A 59 5.53 8.51 8.79
CA ASN A 59 6.51 9.04 7.87
C ASN A 59 5.86 9.17 6.49
N VAL A 60 5.74 10.40 5.99
CA VAL A 60 5.06 10.73 4.73
C VAL A 60 6.02 10.92 3.56
N GLN A 61 7.33 10.75 3.78
CA GLN A 61 8.36 10.97 2.78
C GLN A 61 8.57 9.84 1.75
N PRO A 62 8.19 8.56 1.97
CA PRO A 62 8.41 7.53 0.95
C PRO A 62 7.81 7.94 -0.41
N HIS A 63 8.64 7.85 -1.46
CA HIS A 63 8.26 8.22 -2.83
C HIS A 63 7.28 7.22 -3.46
N SER A 64 7.25 6.00 -2.95
CA SER A 64 6.35 4.94 -3.40
C SER A 64 6.10 3.91 -2.29
N GLY A 65 5.11 3.02 -2.48
CA GLY A 65 4.91 1.89 -1.58
C GLY A 65 6.11 0.94 -1.54
N ALA A 66 6.75 0.71 -2.69
CA ALA A 66 7.96 -0.11 -2.75
C ALA A 66 9.09 0.46 -1.90
N GLN A 67 9.29 1.78 -1.93
CA GLN A 67 10.30 2.46 -1.10
C GLN A 67 9.90 2.51 0.38
N ALA A 68 8.60 2.59 0.69
CA ALA A 68 8.12 2.43 2.06
C ALA A 68 8.47 1.04 2.62
N ASN A 69 8.19 -0.02 1.87
CA ASN A 69 8.52 -1.39 2.25
C ASN A 69 10.04 -1.58 2.40
N LEU A 70 10.80 -1.05 1.45
CA LEU A 70 12.26 -1.07 1.50
C LEU A 70 12.83 -0.41 2.77
N ALA A 71 12.31 0.76 3.12
CA ALA A 71 12.75 1.48 4.31
C ALA A 71 12.44 0.69 5.59
N VAL A 72 11.29 -0.01 5.63
CA VAL A 72 10.94 -0.89 6.77
C VAL A 72 11.89 -2.08 6.85
N TYR A 73 12.19 -2.75 5.74
CA TYR A 73 13.18 -3.84 5.71
C TYR A 73 14.55 -3.36 6.18
N PHE A 74 15.01 -2.24 5.63
CA PHE A 74 16.28 -1.63 6.03
C PHE A 74 16.33 -1.25 7.53
N ALA A 75 15.18 -0.82 8.10
CA ALA A 75 15.08 -0.48 9.50
C ALA A 75 15.09 -1.69 10.44
N LEU A 76 14.51 -2.82 10.04
CA LEU A 76 14.20 -3.93 10.94
C LEU A 76 15.09 -5.16 10.75
N LEU A 77 15.71 -5.31 9.58
CA LEU A 77 16.38 -6.54 9.15
C LEU A 77 17.86 -6.30 8.86
N ASP A 78 18.65 -7.35 9.03
CA ASP A 78 19.98 -7.47 8.46
C ASP A 78 19.91 -8.28 7.17
N LEU A 79 20.88 -8.10 6.26
CA LEU A 79 20.94 -8.85 5.01
C LEU A 79 20.95 -10.37 5.29
N GLY A 80 20.10 -11.09 4.58
CA GLY A 80 19.94 -12.54 4.74
C GLY A 80 18.98 -12.98 5.84
N ASP A 81 18.41 -12.05 6.61
CA ASP A 81 17.37 -12.39 7.60
C ASP A 81 16.19 -13.09 6.92
N THR A 82 15.59 -14.03 7.65
CA THR A 82 14.43 -14.77 7.17
C THR A 82 13.15 -13.96 7.38
N VAL A 83 12.37 -13.83 6.30
CA VAL A 83 11.11 -13.11 6.25
C VAL A 83 10.03 -14.03 5.68
N MET A 84 8.80 -13.90 6.16
CA MET A 84 7.66 -14.55 5.50
C MET A 84 6.77 -13.52 4.83
N GLY A 85 6.32 -13.83 3.61
CA GLY A 85 5.42 -12.98 2.83
C GLY A 85 4.44 -13.82 2.02
N MET A 86 3.32 -13.22 1.60
CA MET A 86 2.35 -13.91 0.76
C MET A 86 2.95 -14.21 -0.61
N ASP A 87 2.74 -15.43 -1.11
CA ASP A 87 3.22 -15.88 -2.42
C ASP A 87 2.68 -14.97 -3.54
N LEU A 88 3.56 -14.58 -4.47
CA LEU A 88 3.21 -13.71 -5.59
C LEU A 88 2.10 -14.30 -6.46
N SER A 89 2.14 -15.63 -6.70
CA SER A 89 1.14 -16.34 -7.49
C SER A 89 -0.21 -16.46 -6.80
N GLN A 90 -0.27 -16.20 -5.51
CA GLN A 90 -1.48 -16.29 -4.67
C GLN A 90 -1.94 -14.93 -4.12
N GLY A 91 -1.49 -13.85 -4.71
CA GLY A 91 -1.93 -12.51 -4.40
C GLY A 91 -0.91 -11.60 -3.71
N GLY A 92 0.30 -12.06 -3.44
CA GLY A 92 1.38 -11.25 -2.87
C GLY A 92 1.82 -10.11 -3.78
N HIS A 93 2.65 -9.22 -3.26
CA HIS A 93 3.25 -8.13 -4.02
C HIS A 93 4.72 -8.44 -4.37
N LEU A 94 5.24 -7.85 -5.45
CA LEU A 94 6.66 -8.03 -5.83
C LEU A 94 7.63 -7.73 -4.69
N THR A 95 7.34 -6.71 -3.88
CA THR A 95 8.18 -6.33 -2.73
C THR A 95 8.02 -7.25 -1.52
N HIS A 96 7.21 -8.29 -1.61
CA HIS A 96 7.04 -9.29 -0.56
C HIS A 96 7.87 -10.57 -0.85
N GLY A 97 9.07 -10.40 -1.42
CA GLY A 97 10.04 -11.49 -1.57
C GLY A 97 10.18 -12.06 -2.97
N SER A 98 9.63 -11.41 -4.01
CA SER A 98 9.86 -11.86 -5.39
C SER A 98 11.36 -11.93 -5.70
N PRO A 99 11.86 -13.02 -6.32
CA PRO A 99 13.28 -13.19 -6.64
C PRO A 99 13.88 -12.11 -7.57
N VAL A 100 13.02 -11.45 -8.35
CA VAL A 100 13.44 -10.34 -9.23
C VAL A 100 13.44 -9.00 -8.53
N ASN A 101 12.86 -8.93 -7.33
CA ASN A 101 12.80 -7.73 -6.52
C ASN A 101 13.95 -7.68 -5.50
N MET A 102 14.32 -6.48 -5.09
CA MET A 102 15.34 -6.27 -4.07
C MET A 102 15.04 -6.99 -2.77
N SER A 103 13.76 -7.14 -2.39
CA SER A 103 13.36 -7.89 -1.19
C SER A 103 13.82 -9.34 -1.26
N GLY A 104 13.51 -10.06 -2.35
CA GLY A 104 13.92 -11.45 -2.53
C GLY A 104 15.43 -11.63 -2.81
N LYS A 105 16.14 -10.55 -3.21
CA LYS A 105 17.59 -10.60 -3.40
C LYS A 105 18.39 -10.39 -2.12
N ASN A 106 17.86 -9.60 -1.19
CA ASN A 106 18.59 -9.21 0.03
C ASN A 106 18.20 -10.04 1.25
N TYR A 107 17.03 -10.64 1.25
CA TYR A 107 16.48 -11.37 2.40
C TYR A 107 16.04 -12.76 2.00
N ASN A 108 16.06 -13.68 2.96
CA ASN A 108 15.59 -15.07 2.76
C ASN A 108 14.08 -15.13 2.93
N PHE A 109 13.33 -14.90 1.85
CA PHE A 109 11.87 -14.96 1.88
C PHE A 109 11.34 -16.39 1.77
N VAL A 110 10.44 -16.74 2.68
CA VAL A 110 9.63 -17.96 2.66
C VAL A 110 8.18 -17.56 2.43
N SER A 111 7.55 -18.11 1.39
CA SER A 111 6.18 -17.78 1.05
C SER A 111 5.17 -18.52 1.92
N TYR A 112 4.09 -17.82 2.29
CA TYR A 112 2.85 -18.45 2.71
C TYR A 112 1.76 -18.19 1.68
N GLY A 113 0.67 -18.97 1.70
CA GLY A 113 -0.34 -18.88 0.68
C GLY A 113 -1.76 -19.02 1.18
N VAL A 114 -2.65 -19.39 0.25
CA VAL A 114 -4.06 -19.66 0.50
C VAL A 114 -4.34 -21.17 0.41
N ASN A 115 -5.42 -21.61 1.05
CA ASN A 115 -5.92 -22.98 0.95
C ASN A 115 -6.64 -23.24 -0.39
N ALA A 116 -7.22 -24.41 -0.55
CA ALA A 116 -7.96 -24.82 -1.75
C ALA A 116 -9.16 -23.91 -2.06
N ASP A 117 -9.74 -23.27 -1.06
CA ASP A 117 -10.85 -22.35 -1.19
C ASP A 117 -10.42 -20.92 -1.54
N GLY A 118 -9.10 -20.67 -1.68
CA GLY A 118 -8.54 -19.36 -2.02
C GLY A 118 -8.51 -18.39 -0.84
N VAL A 119 -8.53 -18.87 0.41
CA VAL A 119 -8.45 -18.05 1.63
C VAL A 119 -7.19 -18.38 2.44
N ILE A 120 -6.67 -17.40 3.17
CA ILE A 120 -5.50 -17.57 4.04
C ILE A 120 -5.82 -18.61 5.12
N ASP A 121 -4.99 -19.64 5.21
CA ASP A 121 -5.06 -20.65 6.27
C ASP A 121 -4.16 -20.23 7.43
N TYR A 122 -4.74 -19.64 8.47
CA TYR A 122 -3.99 -19.15 9.63
C TYR A 122 -3.36 -20.26 10.45
N ALA A 123 -3.94 -21.47 10.47
CA ALA A 123 -3.36 -22.62 11.17
C ALA A 123 -2.11 -23.12 10.45
N GLU A 124 -2.15 -23.20 9.12
CA GLU A 124 -0.98 -23.57 8.34
C GLU A 124 0.10 -22.47 8.39
N LEU A 125 -0.31 -21.18 8.37
CA LEU A 125 0.61 -20.06 8.57
C LEU A 125 1.34 -20.18 9.92
N GLU A 126 0.63 -20.46 11.01
CA GLU A 126 1.23 -20.61 12.33
C GLU A 126 2.24 -21.79 12.37
N LYS A 127 1.87 -22.91 11.77
CA LYS A 127 2.75 -24.08 11.65
C LYS A 127 4.02 -23.77 10.88
N GLN A 128 3.90 -23.01 9.79
CA GLN A 128 5.06 -22.56 9.00
C GLN A 128 5.93 -21.57 9.79
N VAL A 129 5.34 -20.59 10.46
CA VAL A 129 6.05 -19.62 11.31
C VAL A 129 6.82 -20.33 12.43
N LYS A 130 6.20 -21.33 13.07
CA LYS A 130 6.86 -22.17 14.10
C LYS A 130 8.10 -22.89 13.55
N LYS A 131 8.04 -23.38 12.31
CA LYS A 131 9.14 -24.11 11.65
C LYS A 131 10.23 -23.13 11.16
N VAL A 132 9.84 -22.04 10.51
CA VAL A 132 10.73 -21.12 9.82
C VAL A 132 11.39 -20.12 10.77
N ARG A 133 10.67 -19.70 11.82
CA ARG A 133 11.12 -18.68 12.78
C ARG A 133 11.58 -17.39 12.11
N PRO A 134 10.72 -16.75 11.30
CA PRO A 134 11.09 -15.55 10.60
C PRO A 134 11.33 -14.40 11.59
N LYS A 135 12.14 -13.42 11.20
CA LYS A 135 12.34 -12.17 11.94
C LYS A 135 11.20 -11.16 11.69
N LEU A 136 10.58 -11.26 10.51
CA LEU A 136 9.48 -10.41 10.07
C LEU A 136 8.45 -11.23 9.30
N ILE A 137 7.17 -10.98 9.55
CA ILE A 137 6.05 -11.44 8.70
C ILE A 137 5.48 -10.21 7.99
N VAL A 138 5.34 -10.31 6.66
CA VAL A 138 4.69 -9.29 5.82
C VAL A 138 3.31 -9.79 5.47
N ALA A 139 2.29 -9.10 5.96
CA ALA A 139 0.89 -9.33 5.61
C ALA A 139 0.38 -8.23 4.65
N GLY A 140 -0.75 -8.50 4.01
CA GLY A 140 -1.29 -7.66 2.95
C GLY A 140 -1.07 -8.27 1.57
N ALA A 141 -1.91 -7.90 0.63
CA ALA A 141 -1.94 -8.52 -0.69
C ALA A 141 -2.31 -7.51 -1.78
N SER A 142 -1.87 -7.81 -3.01
CA SER A 142 -2.25 -7.08 -4.22
C SER A 142 -3.52 -7.65 -4.85
N ALA A 143 -3.74 -8.97 -4.73
CA ALA A 143 -4.83 -9.68 -5.37
C ALA A 143 -5.43 -10.72 -4.41
N TYR A 144 -6.07 -10.25 -3.35
CA TYR A 144 -6.77 -11.10 -2.37
C TYR A 144 -8.15 -10.50 -2.08
N PRO A 145 -9.24 -11.24 -2.41
CA PRO A 145 -10.58 -10.67 -2.40
C PRO A 145 -11.28 -10.71 -1.03
N ARG A 146 -10.69 -11.37 -0.03
CA ARG A 146 -11.32 -11.54 1.29
C ARG A 146 -10.71 -10.60 2.34
N ALA A 147 -11.42 -10.41 3.42
CA ALA A 147 -10.90 -9.72 4.59
C ALA A 147 -9.70 -10.49 5.18
N ILE A 148 -8.70 -9.75 5.62
CA ILE A 148 -7.52 -10.31 6.30
C ILE A 148 -7.67 -10.02 7.79
N ASP A 149 -7.54 -11.07 8.60
CA ASP A 149 -7.53 -10.95 10.06
C ASP A 149 -6.12 -10.60 10.55
N PHE A 150 -5.88 -9.29 10.70
CA PHE A 150 -4.58 -8.79 11.14
C PHE A 150 -4.31 -9.08 12.62
N GLU A 151 -5.33 -9.19 13.44
CA GLU A 151 -5.20 -9.56 14.85
C GLU A 151 -4.65 -10.98 14.97
N LYS A 152 -5.22 -11.92 14.21
CA LYS A 152 -4.75 -13.31 14.19
C LYS A 152 -3.32 -13.44 13.68
N ILE A 153 -2.94 -12.69 12.63
CA ILE A 153 -1.56 -12.70 12.14
C ILE A 153 -0.61 -12.11 13.18
N ALA A 154 -1.03 -11.06 13.91
CA ALA A 154 -0.22 -10.46 14.96
C ALA A 154 0.01 -11.44 16.14
N GLU A 155 -1.04 -12.16 16.58
CA GLU A 155 -0.91 -13.22 17.59
C GLU A 155 0.15 -14.24 17.16
N ILE A 156 0.09 -14.70 15.91
CA ILE A 156 1.06 -15.66 15.37
C ILE A 156 2.46 -15.04 15.33
N ALA A 157 2.63 -13.86 14.74
CA ALA A 157 3.93 -13.22 14.61
C ALA A 157 4.61 -13.00 15.97
N HIS A 158 3.90 -12.32 16.87
CA HIS A 158 4.42 -11.96 18.19
C HIS A 158 4.61 -13.20 19.08
N GLY A 159 3.75 -14.21 18.97
CA GLY A 159 3.88 -15.49 19.69
C GLY A 159 5.18 -16.23 19.38
N TYR A 160 5.76 -15.98 18.23
CA TYR A 160 7.04 -16.57 17.82
C TYR A 160 8.21 -15.57 17.75
N GLY A 161 8.02 -14.34 18.25
CA GLY A 161 9.05 -13.30 18.35
C GLY A 161 9.37 -12.59 17.04
N ALA A 162 8.51 -12.70 16.03
CA ALA A 162 8.63 -11.99 14.77
C ALA A 162 7.95 -10.61 14.84
N TYR A 163 8.47 -9.64 14.10
CA TYR A 163 7.74 -8.41 13.80
C TYR A 163 6.59 -8.70 12.82
N LEU A 164 5.51 -7.93 12.93
CA LEU A 164 4.47 -7.88 11.90
C LEU A 164 4.52 -6.54 11.16
N MET A 165 4.77 -6.60 9.86
CA MET A 165 4.55 -5.50 8.92
C MET A 165 3.30 -5.77 8.10
N VAL A 166 2.41 -4.80 7.99
CA VAL A 166 1.25 -4.88 7.11
C VAL A 166 1.37 -3.86 5.98
N ASP A 167 1.40 -4.34 4.75
CA ASP A 167 1.23 -3.52 3.55
C ASP A 167 -0.25 -3.46 3.19
N MET A 168 -0.92 -2.37 3.57
CA MET A 168 -2.34 -2.16 3.31
C MET A 168 -2.62 -1.39 2.02
N ALA A 169 -1.67 -1.32 1.08
CA ALA A 169 -1.74 -0.45 -0.08
C ALA A 169 -3.05 -0.58 -0.87
N HIS A 170 -3.54 -1.80 -1.10
CA HIS A 170 -4.78 -2.02 -1.85
C HIS A 170 -6.04 -1.64 -1.08
N ILE A 171 -6.04 -1.81 0.22
CA ILE A 171 -7.20 -1.62 1.08
C ILE A 171 -7.17 -0.34 1.91
N ALA A 172 -6.14 0.51 1.75
CA ALA A 172 -5.95 1.69 2.60
C ALA A 172 -7.16 2.64 2.61
N GLY A 173 -7.82 2.82 1.47
CA GLY A 173 -9.06 3.60 1.40
C GLY A 173 -10.23 2.95 2.12
N LEU A 174 -10.31 1.63 2.11
CA LEU A 174 -11.34 0.87 2.83
C LEU A 174 -11.10 0.92 4.34
N VAL A 175 -9.84 0.80 4.78
CA VAL A 175 -9.44 0.99 6.17
C VAL A 175 -9.79 2.39 6.65
N ALA A 176 -9.42 3.43 5.89
CA ALA A 176 -9.74 4.83 6.20
C ALA A 176 -11.25 5.08 6.27
N GLY A 177 -12.03 4.42 5.40
CA GLY A 177 -13.50 4.51 5.39
C GLY A 177 -14.20 3.64 6.43
N GLY A 178 -13.48 2.72 7.11
CA GLY A 178 -14.05 1.79 8.10
C GLY A 178 -14.72 0.55 7.49
N TYR A 179 -14.36 0.20 6.25
CA TYR A 179 -14.89 -0.98 5.52
C TYR A 179 -13.90 -2.14 5.41
N HIS A 180 -12.79 -2.07 6.13
CA HIS A 180 -11.86 -3.15 6.37
C HIS A 180 -11.22 -2.97 7.74
N GLN A 181 -10.85 -4.08 8.41
CA GLN A 181 -10.12 -4.03 9.68
C GLN A 181 -8.84 -3.19 9.52
N SER A 182 -8.60 -2.29 10.48
CA SER A 182 -7.34 -1.53 10.52
C SER A 182 -6.21 -2.41 11.04
N PRO A 183 -5.07 -2.48 10.36
CA PRO A 183 -3.90 -3.18 10.88
C PRO A 183 -3.14 -2.40 11.97
N VAL A 184 -3.38 -1.09 12.09
CA VAL A 184 -2.60 -0.18 12.96
C VAL A 184 -2.59 -0.58 14.43
N PRO A 185 -3.67 -1.11 15.03
CA PRO A 185 -3.64 -1.57 16.41
C PRO A 185 -2.77 -2.82 16.64
N TYR A 186 -2.55 -3.62 15.62
CA TYR A 186 -1.99 -4.97 15.73
C TYR A 186 -0.56 -5.07 15.20
N ALA A 187 -0.25 -4.35 14.12
CA ALA A 187 1.05 -4.42 13.46
C ALA A 187 2.11 -3.52 14.13
N ASP A 188 3.37 -3.98 14.09
CA ASP A 188 4.51 -3.15 14.52
C ASP A 188 4.72 -1.96 13.57
N VAL A 189 4.56 -2.23 12.27
CA VAL A 189 4.67 -1.22 11.20
C VAL A 189 3.61 -1.47 10.14
N VAL A 190 2.99 -0.39 9.68
CA VAL A 190 2.06 -0.44 8.55
C VAL A 190 2.61 0.42 7.42
N THR A 191 2.63 -0.13 6.21
CA THR A 191 2.97 0.62 4.99
C THR A 191 1.76 0.72 4.09
N THR A 192 1.76 1.72 3.23
CA THR A 192 0.74 1.85 2.18
C THR A 192 1.24 2.71 1.02
N THR A 193 0.57 2.58 -0.11
CA THR A 193 0.55 3.58 -1.17
C THR A 193 -0.55 4.59 -0.90
N THR A 194 -0.43 5.79 -1.50
CA THR A 194 -1.47 6.83 -1.38
C THR A 194 -2.40 6.93 -2.60
N HIS A 195 -2.09 6.24 -3.71
CA HIS A 195 -2.73 6.42 -5.02
C HIS A 195 -3.68 5.28 -5.46
N LYS A 196 -4.01 4.33 -4.59
CA LYS A 196 -4.97 3.24 -4.88
C LYS A 196 -6.35 3.60 -4.31
N THR A 197 -6.95 2.73 -3.50
CA THR A 197 -8.27 3.00 -2.89
C THR A 197 -8.30 4.26 -2.03
N LEU A 198 -7.15 4.73 -1.54
CA LEU A 198 -7.03 5.99 -0.81
C LEU A 198 -7.21 7.24 -1.70
N ARG A 199 -7.11 7.08 -3.03
CA ARG A 199 -7.42 8.13 -4.03
C ARG A 199 -6.54 9.39 -3.93
N GLY A 200 -5.27 9.21 -3.56
CA GLY A 200 -4.30 10.31 -3.43
C GLY A 200 -3.25 10.36 -4.53
N PRO A 201 -2.21 11.17 -4.36
CA PRO A 201 -1.08 11.23 -5.28
C PRO A 201 -0.25 9.95 -5.21
N ARG A 202 0.54 9.66 -6.24
CA ARG A 202 1.53 8.58 -6.18
C ARG A 202 2.55 8.87 -5.10
N GLY A 203 2.67 7.93 -4.16
CA GLY A 203 3.57 8.02 -3.03
C GLY A 203 3.38 6.85 -2.08
N GLY A 204 4.18 6.82 -1.02
CA GLY A 204 4.09 5.88 0.08
C GLY A 204 3.87 6.57 1.42
N LEU A 205 3.53 5.77 2.42
CA LEU A 205 3.32 6.18 3.80
C LEU A 205 3.73 5.04 4.71
N ILE A 206 4.36 5.36 5.84
CA ILE A 206 4.68 4.39 6.89
C ILE A 206 4.07 4.87 8.20
N LEU A 207 3.42 3.96 8.91
CA LEU A 207 2.75 4.22 10.19
C LEU A 207 3.28 3.26 11.26
N THR A 208 3.38 3.71 12.49
CA THR A 208 3.68 2.86 13.65
C THR A 208 3.17 3.48 14.95
N ASN A 209 2.93 2.65 15.95
CA ASN A 209 2.62 3.10 17.30
C ASN A 209 3.84 3.06 18.24
N ASN A 210 4.97 2.53 17.75
CA ASN A 210 6.18 2.33 18.53
C ASN A 210 7.17 3.50 18.30
N PRO A 211 7.54 4.28 19.33
CA PRO A 211 8.44 5.41 19.19
C PRO A 211 9.88 5.01 18.79
N ILE A 212 10.32 3.81 19.16
CA ILE A 212 11.65 3.31 18.79
C ILE A 212 11.68 2.96 17.29
N LEU A 213 10.63 2.26 16.82
CA LEU A 213 10.51 1.95 15.38
C LEU A 213 10.34 3.21 14.55
N ALA A 214 9.57 4.20 15.02
CA ALA A 214 9.43 5.47 14.33
C ALA A 214 10.79 6.16 14.08
N LYS A 215 11.68 6.17 15.08
CA LYS A 215 13.04 6.72 14.93
C LYS A 215 13.88 5.92 13.93
N ARG A 216 13.83 4.58 14.00
CA ARG A 216 14.56 3.70 13.07
C ARG A 216 14.05 3.88 11.64
N ILE A 217 12.74 3.93 11.45
CA ILE A 217 12.09 4.15 10.16
C ILE A 217 12.47 5.52 9.58
N ASN A 218 12.43 6.57 10.37
CA ASN A 218 12.83 7.91 9.93
C ASN A 218 14.26 7.92 9.43
N SER A 219 15.20 7.30 10.15
CA SER A 219 16.59 7.15 9.73
C SER A 219 16.75 6.26 8.49
N ALA A 220 15.93 5.23 8.36
CA ALA A 220 15.94 4.35 7.20
C ALA A 220 15.38 5.02 5.94
N VAL A 221 14.40 5.90 6.08
CA VAL A 221 13.89 6.70 4.96
C VAL A 221 14.95 7.73 4.58
N PHE A 222 15.39 8.57 5.50
CA PHE A 222 16.43 9.55 5.27
C PHE A 222 17.46 9.53 6.41
N PRO A 223 18.76 9.37 6.09
CA PRO A 223 19.38 9.26 4.77
C PRO A 223 19.48 7.82 4.21
N GLY A 224 18.84 6.82 4.85
CA GLY A 224 19.09 5.40 4.56
C GLY A 224 18.75 4.96 3.14
N THR A 225 17.58 5.31 2.62
CA THR A 225 17.08 4.85 1.33
C THR A 225 16.66 5.95 0.36
N GLN A 226 16.53 7.19 0.83
CA GLN A 226 16.13 8.34 0.02
C GLN A 226 17.01 9.55 0.35
N GLY A 227 17.04 10.54 -0.57
CA GLY A 227 17.56 11.90 -0.37
C GLY A 227 16.42 12.87 -0.06
N GLY A 228 16.40 14.03 -0.75
CA GLY A 228 15.38 15.06 -0.54
C GLY A 228 13.97 14.57 -0.76
N PRO A 229 13.02 14.92 0.13
CA PRO A 229 11.63 14.57 -0.01
C PRO A 229 10.96 15.32 -1.16
N LEU A 230 9.89 14.73 -1.72
CA LEU A 230 9.06 15.33 -2.75
C LEU A 230 7.97 16.17 -2.08
N GLU A 231 8.28 17.41 -1.68
CA GLU A 231 7.39 18.22 -0.87
C GLU A 231 6.06 18.56 -1.58
N HIS A 232 6.05 18.69 -2.90
CA HIS A 232 4.83 18.86 -3.68
C HIS A 232 3.92 17.62 -3.62
N VAL A 233 4.48 16.41 -3.55
CA VAL A 233 3.73 15.18 -3.34
C VAL A 233 3.23 15.08 -1.91
N ILE A 234 4.05 15.51 -0.92
CA ILE A 234 3.65 15.55 0.48
C ILE A 234 2.49 16.51 0.70
N ALA A 235 2.52 17.69 0.08
CA ALA A 235 1.39 18.61 0.08
C ALA A 235 0.11 17.98 -0.49
N ALA A 236 0.22 17.26 -1.61
CA ALA A 236 -0.90 16.54 -2.19
C ALA A 236 -1.40 15.39 -1.29
N LYS A 237 -0.49 14.70 -0.56
CA LYS A 237 -0.87 13.72 0.48
C LYS A 237 -1.65 14.40 1.62
N ALA A 238 -1.22 15.58 2.06
CA ALA A 238 -1.92 16.35 3.09
C ALA A 238 -3.37 16.69 2.68
N VAL A 239 -3.59 17.05 1.41
CA VAL A 239 -4.94 17.29 0.85
C VAL A 239 -5.73 15.98 0.83
N CYS A 240 -5.16 14.92 0.27
CA CYS A 240 -5.79 13.59 0.20
C CYS A 240 -6.25 13.10 1.57
N PHE A 241 -5.39 13.17 2.59
CA PHE A 241 -5.75 12.75 3.94
C PHE A 241 -6.83 13.64 4.56
N GLY A 242 -6.79 14.94 4.26
CA GLY A 242 -7.86 15.88 4.66
C GLY A 242 -9.21 15.56 4.01
N GLU A 243 -9.22 15.13 2.76
CA GLU A 243 -10.44 14.66 2.09
C GLU A 243 -10.91 13.31 2.64
N ALA A 244 -9.99 12.39 2.92
CA ALA A 244 -10.30 11.07 3.46
C ALA A 244 -10.86 11.13 4.91
N LEU A 245 -10.60 12.19 5.64
CA LEU A 245 -11.18 12.44 6.97
C LEU A 245 -12.65 12.91 6.93
N LYS A 246 -13.18 13.27 5.74
CA LYS A 246 -14.55 13.76 5.60
C LYS A 246 -15.56 12.61 5.50
N PRO A 247 -16.83 12.84 5.90
CA PRO A 247 -17.88 11.83 5.82
C PRO A 247 -18.12 11.28 4.39
N GLU A 248 -17.94 12.12 3.38
CA GLU A 248 -18.11 11.76 1.97
C GLU A 248 -17.15 10.65 1.53
N PHE A 249 -15.98 10.57 2.15
CA PHE A 249 -15.03 9.50 1.86
C PHE A 249 -15.48 8.13 2.40
N LYS A 250 -16.18 8.11 3.53
CA LYS A 250 -16.79 6.88 4.06
C LYS A 250 -17.86 6.35 3.09
N GLU A 251 -18.67 7.25 2.56
CA GLU A 251 -19.67 6.90 1.56
C GLU A 251 -19.03 6.39 0.26
N TYR A 252 -17.93 7.00 -0.17
CA TYR A 252 -17.14 6.52 -1.30
C TYR A 252 -16.62 5.09 -1.05
N ALA A 253 -16.02 4.82 0.11
CA ALA A 253 -15.50 3.51 0.47
C ALA A 253 -16.62 2.45 0.57
N ARG A 254 -17.79 2.81 1.12
CA ARG A 254 -18.99 1.96 1.14
C ARG A 254 -19.38 1.53 -0.27
N LYS A 255 -19.51 2.49 -1.17
CA LYS A 255 -19.90 2.22 -2.57
C LYS A 255 -18.90 1.34 -3.31
N ILE A 256 -17.61 1.45 -3.01
CA ILE A 256 -16.60 0.55 -3.60
C ILE A 256 -16.92 -0.90 -3.26
N VAL A 257 -17.16 -1.21 -1.99
CA VAL A 257 -17.42 -2.57 -1.54
C VAL A 257 -18.77 -3.07 -2.07
N GLU A 258 -19.82 -2.28 -1.98
CA GLU A 258 -21.14 -2.64 -2.48
C GLU A 258 -21.16 -2.91 -3.99
N ASN A 259 -20.49 -2.06 -4.77
CA ASN A 259 -20.36 -2.24 -6.22
C ASN A 259 -19.57 -3.52 -6.56
N ALA A 260 -18.49 -3.80 -5.83
CA ALA A 260 -17.73 -5.02 -6.02
C ALA A 260 -18.57 -6.27 -5.69
N GLN A 261 -19.30 -6.24 -4.60
CA GLN A 261 -20.21 -7.34 -4.21
C GLN A 261 -21.35 -7.54 -5.19
N ALA A 262 -21.96 -6.46 -5.67
CA ALA A 262 -23.02 -6.53 -6.68
C ALA A 262 -22.52 -7.12 -8.00
N LEU A 263 -21.34 -6.69 -8.45
CA LEU A 263 -20.69 -7.25 -9.64
C LEU A 263 -20.35 -8.74 -9.44
N ALA A 264 -19.80 -9.11 -8.29
CA ALA A 264 -19.47 -10.48 -7.96
C ALA A 264 -20.72 -11.38 -7.99
N ALA A 265 -21.83 -10.94 -7.39
CA ALA A 265 -23.09 -11.65 -7.37
C ALA A 265 -23.67 -11.83 -8.78
N GLU A 266 -23.64 -10.80 -9.62
CA GLU A 266 -24.14 -10.87 -11.00
C GLU A 266 -23.29 -11.81 -11.87
N LEU A 267 -21.97 -11.77 -11.73
CA LEU A 267 -21.08 -12.71 -12.42
C LEU A 267 -21.37 -14.17 -12.03
N GLN A 268 -21.53 -14.42 -10.73
CA GLN A 268 -21.89 -15.76 -10.25
C GLN A 268 -23.26 -16.22 -10.73
N ALA A 269 -24.27 -15.33 -10.76
CA ALA A 269 -25.59 -15.64 -11.30
C ALA A 269 -25.55 -16.01 -12.78
N ARG A 270 -24.54 -15.53 -13.52
CA ARG A 270 -24.26 -15.90 -14.92
C ARG A 270 -23.34 -17.10 -15.08
N GLY A 271 -23.01 -17.80 -14.00
CA GLY A 271 -22.20 -19.01 -14.02
C GLY A 271 -20.69 -18.78 -13.97
N VAL A 272 -20.22 -17.53 -13.81
CA VAL A 272 -18.79 -17.25 -13.67
C VAL A 272 -18.31 -17.66 -12.27
N LYS A 273 -17.28 -18.49 -12.21
CA LYS A 273 -16.68 -18.90 -10.95
C LYS A 273 -15.77 -17.82 -10.40
N LEU A 274 -15.88 -17.54 -9.09
CA LEU A 274 -15.00 -16.63 -8.39
C LEU A 274 -14.13 -17.39 -7.39
N VAL A 275 -12.83 -17.06 -7.36
CA VAL A 275 -11.92 -17.54 -6.32
C VAL A 275 -12.45 -17.08 -4.96
N SER A 276 -12.41 -17.97 -3.96
CA SER A 276 -12.99 -17.76 -2.62
C SER A 276 -14.50 -17.48 -2.59
N GLY A 277 -15.23 -17.68 -3.68
CA GLY A 277 -16.69 -17.56 -3.74
C GLY A 277 -17.21 -16.13 -3.60
N GLY A 278 -16.43 -15.09 -3.91
CA GLY A 278 -16.89 -13.69 -3.87
C GLY A 278 -15.84 -12.70 -3.41
N THR A 279 -16.28 -11.57 -2.84
CA THR A 279 -15.39 -10.51 -2.36
C THR A 279 -15.91 -9.81 -1.11
N ASP A 280 -14.99 -9.40 -0.23
CA ASP A 280 -15.26 -8.56 0.93
C ASP A 280 -14.67 -7.14 0.77
N ASN A 281 -14.03 -6.87 -0.38
CA ASN A 281 -13.32 -5.61 -0.61
C ASN A 281 -13.61 -5.01 -2.00
N HIS A 282 -12.63 -4.39 -2.64
CA HIS A 282 -12.76 -3.65 -3.91
C HIS A 282 -12.45 -4.48 -5.15
N LEU A 283 -12.00 -5.72 -5.01
CA LEU A 283 -11.59 -6.58 -6.13
C LEU A 283 -12.21 -7.97 -6.00
N MET A 284 -12.25 -8.70 -7.10
CA MET A 284 -12.59 -10.10 -7.16
C MET A 284 -11.65 -10.82 -8.13
N LEU A 285 -11.53 -12.12 -7.98
CA LEU A 285 -10.71 -12.97 -8.85
C LEU A 285 -11.62 -13.96 -9.57
N LEU A 286 -11.57 -13.95 -10.89
CA LEU A 286 -12.28 -14.92 -11.71
C LEU A 286 -11.47 -16.22 -11.74
N ASP A 287 -12.14 -17.35 -11.52
CA ASP A 287 -11.53 -18.67 -11.63
C ASP A 287 -11.73 -19.22 -13.04
N LEU A 288 -10.69 -19.20 -13.82
CA LEU A 288 -10.71 -19.63 -15.21
C LEU A 288 -10.15 -21.04 -15.43
N ARG A 289 -9.93 -21.82 -14.36
CA ARG A 289 -9.29 -23.15 -14.48
C ARG A 289 -10.12 -24.15 -15.29
N ASP A 290 -11.44 -23.98 -15.33
CA ASP A 290 -12.35 -24.83 -16.10
C ASP A 290 -12.82 -24.16 -17.40
N GLU A 291 -12.27 -23.00 -17.76
CA GLU A 291 -12.63 -22.24 -18.94
C GLU A 291 -11.65 -22.52 -20.10
N GLU A 292 -12.16 -22.39 -21.34
CA GLU A 292 -11.33 -22.57 -22.56
C GLU A 292 -10.37 -21.40 -22.82
N CYS A 293 -10.39 -20.35 -22.00
CA CYS A 293 -9.54 -19.18 -22.19
C CYS A 293 -8.64 -18.94 -20.97
N THR A 294 -7.41 -18.47 -21.25
CA THR A 294 -6.49 -18.00 -20.22
C THR A 294 -6.83 -16.59 -19.75
N GLY A 295 -6.34 -16.18 -18.56
CA GLY A 295 -6.52 -14.80 -18.07
C GLY A 295 -5.98 -13.77 -19.07
N LYS A 296 -4.86 -14.05 -19.76
CA LYS A 296 -4.30 -13.16 -20.77
C LYS A 296 -5.21 -13.02 -22.01
N GLU A 297 -5.82 -14.09 -22.42
CA GLU A 297 -6.78 -14.05 -23.55
C GLU A 297 -8.06 -13.32 -23.17
N LEU A 298 -8.55 -13.53 -21.95
CA LEU A 298 -9.70 -12.78 -21.45
C LEU A 298 -9.41 -11.29 -21.36
N GLU A 299 -8.25 -10.91 -20.82
CA GLU A 299 -7.79 -9.51 -20.79
C GLU A 299 -7.78 -8.89 -22.19
N ALA A 300 -7.17 -9.57 -23.18
CA ALA A 300 -7.14 -9.07 -24.54
C ALA A 300 -8.54 -8.91 -25.16
N ARG A 301 -9.47 -9.82 -24.87
CA ARG A 301 -10.87 -9.72 -25.34
C ARG A 301 -11.61 -8.54 -24.67
N LEU A 302 -11.36 -8.31 -23.37
CA LEU A 302 -11.93 -7.18 -22.65
C LEU A 302 -11.37 -5.85 -23.15
N ASP A 303 -10.08 -5.79 -23.48
CA ASP A 303 -9.47 -4.61 -24.11
C ASP A 303 -10.12 -4.29 -25.47
N LEU A 304 -10.37 -5.29 -26.30
CA LEU A 304 -11.09 -5.11 -27.56
C LEU A 304 -12.51 -4.59 -27.37
N SER A 305 -13.18 -4.99 -26.28
CA SER A 305 -14.51 -4.49 -25.93
C SER A 305 -14.50 -3.08 -25.34
N LEU A 306 -13.35 -2.48 -25.13
CA LEU A 306 -13.16 -1.16 -24.53
C LEU A 306 -13.68 -1.03 -23.09
N ILE A 307 -13.94 -2.14 -22.41
CA ILE A 307 -14.51 -2.13 -21.06
C ILE A 307 -13.57 -1.56 -20.01
N HIS A 308 -12.25 -1.58 -20.28
CA HIS A 308 -11.22 -1.03 -19.42
C HIS A 308 -10.90 0.44 -19.66
N ILE A 309 -11.43 1.05 -20.70
CA ILE A 309 -11.15 2.44 -21.04
C ILE A 309 -12.09 3.32 -20.23
N SER A 310 -11.67 3.67 -19.02
CA SER A 310 -12.47 4.52 -18.15
C SER A 310 -11.96 5.94 -18.03
N GLU A 311 -10.71 6.23 -18.34
CA GLU A 311 -10.09 7.48 -17.92
C GLU A 311 -9.87 8.54 -18.98
N PRO A 312 -9.41 8.25 -20.18
CA PRO A 312 -9.19 9.26 -21.19
C PRO A 312 -10.45 10.00 -21.62
N THR A 313 -11.59 9.34 -21.56
CA THR A 313 -12.89 9.89 -21.98
C THR A 313 -13.38 11.04 -21.09
N ARG A 314 -13.01 11.05 -19.83
CA ARG A 314 -13.40 12.12 -18.90
C ARG A 314 -12.64 13.41 -19.10
N LEU A 315 -11.38 13.33 -19.50
CA LEU A 315 -10.56 14.52 -19.77
C LEU A 315 -11.00 15.27 -21.02
N LEU A 316 -11.60 14.55 -21.97
CA LEU A 316 -12.12 15.13 -23.22
C LEU A 316 -13.51 15.76 -23.05
N SER A 317 -14.25 15.41 -22.00
CA SER A 317 -15.59 15.96 -21.75
C SER A 317 -15.59 17.23 -20.89
N ILE A 318 -14.42 17.70 -20.46
CA ILE A 318 -14.25 18.90 -19.61
C ILE A 318 -13.64 20.07 -20.41
N SER A 319 -13.31 19.86 -21.69
CA SER A 319 -12.79 20.89 -22.56
C SER A 319 -13.89 21.64 -23.31
#